data_121410df40f9d824e4c064898b17a827
#
_entry.id   121410df40f9d824e4c064898b17a827
#
_cell.length_a   1.000
_cell.length_b   1.000
_cell.length_c   1.000
_cell.angle_alpha   90.00
_cell.angle_beta   90.00
_cell.angle_gamma   90.00
#
_symmetry.space_group_name_H-M   'P 1'
#
loop_
_entity.id
_entity.type
_entity.pdbx_description
1 polymer ?
#
loop_
_entity_poly.entity_id
_entity_poly.type
_entity_poly.pdbx_seq_one_letter_code
_entity_poly.pdbx_strand_id
1 'polypeptide(L)'
;MHARNMAAKKAFVQSVDRALQILELFAGKSSMSLIEISEAMDLAKTTVFGLIATLEKRCFLEQDSLTGRYRLGYRFVELSQVLRHRTDLIQEALRLLRPIAEKNGHNAHITTRNGLSVTYIGQVIPESSVISINTVLGSHAPANCTSTGKAFLAMLSDSELDALYAKTKPAQVTPK
;
A
#
# COMPACT_ATOMS: atom_id res chain seq x y z
N MET A 1 -36.60 -24.07 -12.55
CA MET A 1 -36.39 -22.69 -12.09
C MET A 1 -34.90 -22.48 -11.90
N HIS A 2 -34.20 -22.05 -12.96
CA HIS A 2 -32.76 -21.82 -12.98
C HIS A 2 -32.50 -20.37 -12.60
N ALA A 3 -32.18 -20.11 -11.34
CA ALA A 3 -31.78 -18.79 -10.86
C ALA A 3 -30.25 -18.64 -11.02
N ARG A 4 -29.88 -17.90 -12.02
CA ARG A 4 -28.75 -16.99 -12.20
C ARG A 4 -27.75 -16.93 -11.04
N ASN A 5 -26.69 -17.71 -11.13
CA ASN A 5 -25.42 -17.43 -10.48
C ASN A 5 -24.47 -16.82 -11.52
N MET A 6 -24.74 -15.61 -11.95
CA MET A 6 -23.76 -14.77 -12.63
C MET A 6 -23.01 -14.00 -11.56
N ALA A 7 -21.96 -14.61 -11.01
CA ALA A 7 -20.91 -13.84 -10.34
C ALA A 7 -20.42 -12.79 -11.35
N ALA A 8 -20.77 -11.53 -11.11
CA ALA A 8 -20.33 -10.40 -11.92
C ALA A 8 -18.80 -10.45 -11.95
N LYS A 9 -18.23 -10.84 -13.08
CA LYS A 9 -16.82 -10.67 -13.37
C LYS A 9 -16.57 -9.18 -13.19
N LYS A 10 -15.93 -8.79 -12.07
CA LYS A 10 -15.60 -7.39 -11.77
C LYS A 10 -14.92 -6.85 -13.02
N ALA A 11 -15.52 -5.86 -13.67
CA ALA A 11 -14.96 -5.27 -14.88
C ALA A 11 -13.62 -4.65 -14.53
N PHE A 12 -12.55 -5.31 -14.97
CA PHE A 12 -11.18 -4.90 -14.75
C PHE A 12 -10.76 -4.07 -15.97
N VAL A 13 -10.45 -2.79 -15.75
CA VAL A 13 -10.00 -1.88 -16.81
C VAL A 13 -8.49 -1.83 -16.80
N GLN A 14 -7.87 -2.53 -17.73
CA GLN A 14 -6.41 -2.71 -17.79
C GLN A 14 -5.63 -1.38 -17.85
N SER A 15 -6.14 -0.38 -18.56
CA SER A 15 -5.46 0.94 -18.64
C SER A 15 -5.46 1.68 -17.31
N VAL A 16 -6.52 1.54 -16.51
CA VAL A 16 -6.58 2.13 -15.16
C VAL A 16 -5.60 1.41 -14.24
N ASP A 17 -5.58 0.09 -14.29
CA ASP A 17 -4.66 -0.72 -13.49
C ASP A 17 -3.20 -0.37 -13.79
N ARG A 18 -2.83 -0.32 -15.08
CA ARG A 18 -1.48 0.08 -15.51
C ARG A 18 -1.09 1.48 -15.06
N ALA A 19 -2.04 2.43 -15.11
CA ALA A 19 -1.79 3.79 -14.63
C ALA A 19 -1.52 3.81 -13.11
N LEU A 20 -2.25 3.02 -12.32
CA LEU A 20 -2.00 2.88 -10.89
C LEU A 20 -0.66 2.20 -10.61
N GLN A 21 -0.31 1.14 -11.33
CA GLN A 21 0.99 0.47 -11.22
C GLN A 21 2.15 1.44 -11.50
N ILE A 22 2.03 2.33 -12.50
CA ILE A 22 3.04 3.37 -12.75
C ILE A 22 3.24 4.26 -11.52
N LEU A 23 2.15 4.68 -10.84
CA LEU A 23 2.26 5.49 -9.62
C LEU A 23 2.95 4.73 -8.48
N GLU A 24 2.69 3.43 -8.36
CA GLU A 24 3.31 2.55 -7.35
C GLU A 24 4.82 2.38 -7.56
N LEU A 25 5.34 2.51 -8.80
CA LEU A 25 6.78 2.47 -9.06
C LEU A 25 7.57 3.58 -8.36
N PHE A 26 6.91 4.68 -8.01
CA PHE A 26 7.53 5.79 -7.29
C PHE A 26 7.62 5.57 -5.77
N ALA A 27 7.12 4.44 -5.24
CA ALA A 27 7.29 4.10 -3.84
C ALA A 27 8.79 3.95 -3.52
N GLY A 28 9.35 4.91 -2.79
CA GLY A 28 10.77 4.94 -2.45
C GLY A 28 11.71 5.50 -3.53
N LYS A 29 11.17 6.05 -4.63
CA LYS A 29 11.94 6.71 -5.69
C LYS A 29 11.48 8.16 -5.85
N SER A 30 12.43 9.08 -5.88
CA SER A 30 12.14 10.51 -6.07
C SER A 30 11.76 10.87 -7.51
N SER A 31 12.34 10.18 -8.50
CA SER A 31 12.05 10.39 -9.91
C SER A 31 12.39 9.18 -10.77
N MET A 32 11.76 9.04 -11.93
CA MET A 32 12.04 8.03 -12.95
C MET A 32 11.95 8.60 -14.35
N SER A 33 12.77 8.10 -15.27
CA SER A 33 12.68 8.40 -16.71
C SER A 33 11.61 7.53 -17.39
N LEU A 34 11.15 7.94 -18.58
CA LEU A 34 10.23 7.12 -19.40
C LEU A 34 10.78 5.70 -19.66
N ILE A 35 12.10 5.59 -19.86
CA ILE A 35 12.75 4.31 -20.13
C ILE A 35 12.66 3.41 -18.90
N GLU A 36 13.04 3.89 -17.74
CA GLU A 36 12.99 3.14 -16.48
C GLU A 36 11.56 2.67 -16.16
N ILE A 37 10.55 3.51 -16.42
CA ILE A 37 9.14 3.14 -16.22
C ILE A 37 8.72 2.06 -17.24
N SER A 38 9.11 2.22 -18.51
CA SER A 38 8.81 1.27 -19.59
C SER A 38 9.38 -0.13 -19.30
N GLU A 39 10.64 -0.18 -18.85
CA GLU A 39 11.30 -1.42 -18.47
C GLU A 39 10.65 -2.07 -17.23
N ALA A 40 10.36 -1.27 -16.20
CA ALA A 40 9.73 -1.77 -14.98
C ALA A 40 8.31 -2.31 -15.21
N MET A 41 7.58 -1.75 -16.18
CA MET A 41 6.23 -2.16 -16.54
C MET A 41 6.18 -3.28 -17.59
N ASP A 42 7.30 -3.61 -18.21
CA ASP A 42 7.38 -4.49 -19.40
C ASP A 42 6.38 -4.08 -20.49
N LEU A 43 6.35 -2.78 -20.82
CA LEU A 43 5.46 -2.20 -21.80
C LEU A 43 6.22 -1.35 -22.83
N ALA A 44 5.69 -1.27 -24.06
CA ALA A 44 6.23 -0.38 -25.08
C ALA A 44 6.19 1.09 -24.61
N LYS A 45 7.25 1.85 -24.91
CA LYS A 45 7.40 3.28 -24.55
C LYS A 45 6.20 4.13 -24.96
N THR A 46 5.61 3.86 -26.12
CA THR A 46 4.42 4.56 -26.62
C THR A 46 3.20 4.36 -25.73
N THR A 47 3.00 3.14 -25.21
CA THR A 47 1.92 2.84 -24.27
C THR A 47 2.12 3.53 -22.94
N VAL A 48 3.34 3.45 -22.39
CA VAL A 48 3.70 4.09 -21.12
C VAL A 48 3.58 5.62 -21.24
N PHE A 49 4.04 6.20 -22.34
CA PHE A 49 3.92 7.63 -22.61
C PHE A 49 2.45 8.10 -22.57
N GLY A 50 1.53 7.37 -23.21
CA GLY A 50 0.10 7.70 -23.18
C GLY A 50 -0.51 7.64 -21.78
N LEU A 51 -0.10 6.68 -20.96
CA LEU A 51 -0.53 6.57 -19.56
C LEU A 51 0.04 7.72 -18.72
N ILE A 52 1.33 8.01 -18.85
CA ILE A 52 2.00 9.12 -18.16
C ILE A 52 1.38 10.46 -18.54
N ALA A 53 1.15 10.73 -19.82
CA ALA A 53 0.51 11.95 -20.27
C ALA A 53 -0.90 12.16 -19.64
N THR A 54 -1.62 11.05 -19.44
CA THR A 54 -2.92 11.10 -18.76
C THR A 54 -2.76 11.42 -17.28
N LEU A 55 -1.80 10.80 -16.59
CA LEU A 55 -1.49 11.06 -15.19
C LEU A 55 -0.98 12.49 -14.97
N GLU A 56 -0.15 12.98 -15.87
CA GLU A 56 0.40 14.35 -15.87
C GLU A 56 -0.71 15.38 -16.07
N LYS A 57 -1.60 15.17 -17.06
CA LYS A 57 -2.79 16.01 -17.28
C LYS A 57 -3.69 16.10 -16.04
N ARG A 58 -3.68 15.08 -15.19
CA ARG A 58 -4.43 15.01 -13.93
C ARG A 58 -3.60 15.42 -12.70
N CYS A 59 -2.38 15.92 -12.90
CA CYS A 59 -1.44 16.35 -11.86
C CYS A 59 -1.02 15.24 -10.88
N PHE A 60 -1.17 13.95 -11.25
CA PHE A 60 -0.64 12.82 -10.48
C PHE A 60 0.86 12.62 -10.73
N LEU A 61 1.34 12.96 -11.91
CA LEU A 61 2.75 13.04 -12.26
C LEU A 61 3.07 14.44 -12.75
N GLU A 62 4.33 14.81 -12.67
CA GLU A 62 4.89 15.99 -13.32
C GLU A 62 6.26 15.66 -13.93
N GLN A 63 6.56 16.24 -15.06
CA GLN A 63 7.86 16.11 -15.72
C GLN A 63 8.75 17.28 -15.35
N ASP A 64 9.94 16.98 -14.88
CA ASP A 64 10.99 17.99 -14.69
C ASP A 64 11.51 18.45 -16.04
N SER A 65 11.40 19.74 -16.33
CA SER A 65 11.75 20.33 -17.64
C SER A 65 13.24 20.29 -17.96
N LEU A 66 14.11 20.19 -16.95
CA LEU A 66 15.56 20.17 -17.13
C LEU A 66 16.07 18.75 -17.37
N THR A 67 15.54 17.78 -16.64
CA THR A 67 16.03 16.40 -16.67
C THR A 67 15.18 15.48 -17.53
N GLY A 68 13.95 15.88 -17.86
CA GLY A 68 12.96 15.05 -18.54
C GLY A 68 12.44 13.88 -17.69
N ARG A 69 12.81 13.81 -16.40
CA ARG A 69 12.36 12.76 -15.49
C ARG A 69 10.99 13.08 -14.90
N TYR A 70 10.22 12.06 -14.60
CA TYR A 70 8.91 12.16 -13.98
C TYR A 70 9.02 12.00 -12.46
N ARG A 71 8.16 12.69 -11.72
CA ARG A 71 8.01 12.59 -10.26
C ARG A 71 6.54 12.64 -9.89
N LEU A 72 6.20 12.28 -8.66
CA LEU A 72 4.82 12.41 -8.16
C LEU A 72 4.41 13.87 -8.13
N GLY A 73 3.24 14.16 -8.68
CA GLY A 73 2.66 15.49 -8.73
C GLY A 73 1.90 15.87 -7.45
N TYR A 74 1.55 17.14 -7.32
CA TYR A 74 0.90 17.69 -6.12
C TYR A 74 -0.54 17.18 -5.88
N ARG A 75 -1.15 16.47 -6.82
CA ARG A 75 -2.49 15.90 -6.65
C ARG A 75 -2.57 14.96 -5.45
N PHE A 76 -1.49 14.29 -5.11
CA PHE A 76 -1.42 13.44 -3.90
C PHE A 76 -1.55 14.26 -2.62
N VAL A 77 -0.96 15.47 -2.57
CA VAL A 77 -1.09 16.36 -1.42
C VAL A 77 -2.54 16.80 -1.24
N GLU A 78 -3.22 17.19 -2.32
CA GLU A 78 -4.64 17.56 -2.27
C GLU A 78 -5.52 16.42 -1.78
N LEU A 79 -5.35 15.22 -2.35
CA LEU A 79 -6.12 14.05 -1.95
C LEU A 79 -5.83 13.61 -0.51
N SER A 80 -4.58 13.77 -0.05
CA SER A 80 -4.21 13.46 1.33
C SER A 80 -4.93 14.33 2.35
N GLN A 81 -5.26 15.58 2.01
CA GLN A 81 -6.02 16.47 2.90
C GLN A 81 -7.42 15.92 3.20
N VAL A 82 -8.04 15.23 2.25
CA VAL A 82 -9.34 14.57 2.45
C VAL A 82 -9.25 13.43 3.48
N LEU A 83 -8.05 12.83 3.60
CA LEU A 83 -7.79 11.75 4.56
C LEU A 83 -7.44 12.26 5.97
N ARG A 84 -7.34 13.58 6.19
CA ARG A 84 -6.87 14.18 7.45
C ARG A 84 -7.61 13.67 8.69
N HIS A 85 -8.94 13.50 8.63
CA HIS A 85 -9.70 12.97 9.77
C HIS A 85 -9.26 11.57 10.20
N ARG A 86 -8.82 10.74 9.25
CA ARG A 86 -8.21 9.44 9.56
C ARG A 86 -6.78 9.60 10.08
N THR A 87 -6.06 10.61 9.58
CA THR A 87 -4.70 10.95 10.03
C THR A 87 -4.71 11.46 11.48
N ASP A 88 -5.73 12.23 11.89
CA ASP A 88 -5.88 12.69 13.27
C ASP A 88 -6.03 11.52 14.24
N LEU A 89 -6.83 10.49 13.86
CA LEU A 89 -6.95 9.26 14.64
C LEU A 89 -5.60 8.53 14.75
N ILE A 90 -4.84 8.45 13.65
CA ILE A 90 -3.52 7.82 13.64
C ILE A 90 -2.55 8.60 14.55
N GLN A 91 -2.53 9.93 14.48
CA GLN A 91 -1.68 10.76 15.33
C GLN A 91 -2.02 10.59 16.81
N GLU A 92 -3.30 10.55 17.15
CA GLU A 92 -3.74 10.31 18.52
C GLU A 92 -3.34 8.91 19.01
N ALA A 93 -3.51 7.89 18.16
CA ALA A 93 -3.07 6.54 18.48
C ALA A 93 -1.54 6.47 18.67
N LEU A 94 -0.76 7.16 17.83
CA LEU A 94 0.72 7.24 17.98
C LEU A 94 1.11 7.93 19.30
N ARG A 95 0.39 8.99 19.68
CA ARG A 95 0.60 9.70 20.95
C ARG A 95 0.41 8.76 22.14
N LEU A 96 -0.62 7.92 22.12
CA LEU A 96 -0.89 6.94 23.17
C LEU A 96 0.08 5.77 23.17
N LEU A 97 0.56 5.35 21.99
CA LEU A 97 1.49 4.22 21.85
C LEU A 97 2.93 4.60 22.23
N ARG A 98 3.33 5.85 22.04
CA ARG A 98 4.71 6.28 22.30
C ARG A 98 5.21 5.92 23.70
N PRO A 99 4.55 6.29 24.80
CA PRO A 99 5.04 5.96 26.15
C PRO A 99 5.08 4.46 26.40
N ILE A 100 4.20 3.67 25.77
CA ILE A 100 4.20 2.21 25.87
C ILE A 100 5.41 1.62 25.16
N ALA A 101 5.69 2.10 23.94
CA ALA A 101 6.82 1.67 23.14
C ALA A 101 8.16 2.01 23.84
N GLU A 102 8.30 3.24 24.33
CA GLU A 102 9.49 3.71 25.04
C GLU A 102 9.73 2.94 26.34
N LYS A 103 8.68 2.72 27.14
CA LYS A 103 8.80 1.94 28.39
C LYS A 103 9.29 0.52 28.17
N ASN A 104 8.88 -0.11 27.06
CA ASN A 104 9.21 -1.51 26.78
C ASN A 104 10.41 -1.68 25.85
N GLY A 105 10.95 -0.60 25.26
CA GLY A 105 12.06 -0.66 24.29
C GLY A 105 11.70 -1.39 22.99
N HIS A 106 10.40 -1.44 22.62
CA HIS A 106 9.92 -2.17 21.46
C HIS A 106 9.21 -1.26 20.45
N ASN A 107 9.40 -1.57 19.17
CA ASN A 107 8.68 -0.87 18.10
C ASN A 107 7.18 -1.14 18.22
N ALA A 108 6.37 -0.09 18.05
CA ALA A 108 4.92 -0.20 17.95
C ALA A 108 4.45 0.21 16.56
N HIS A 109 3.53 -0.54 15.98
CA HIS A 109 2.99 -0.28 14.66
C HIS A 109 1.48 -0.12 14.71
N ILE A 110 0.96 0.80 13.90
CA ILE A 110 -0.46 0.89 13.59
C ILE A 110 -0.64 0.33 12.20
N THR A 111 -1.55 -0.62 12.05
CA THR A 111 -1.83 -1.27 10.78
C THR A 111 -3.33 -1.29 10.51
N THR A 112 -3.68 -1.36 9.25
CA THR A 112 -5.03 -1.69 8.79
C THR A 112 -5.00 -3.00 8.02
N ARG A 113 -6.11 -3.75 8.03
CA ARG A 113 -6.21 -5.02 7.32
C ARG A 113 -7.11 -4.89 6.09
N ASN A 114 -6.67 -5.50 5.00
CA ASN A 114 -7.48 -5.70 3.80
C ASN A 114 -7.33 -7.16 3.34
N GLY A 115 -8.34 -7.98 3.61
CA GLY A 115 -8.27 -9.42 3.34
C GLY A 115 -7.14 -10.09 4.13
N LEU A 116 -6.24 -10.81 3.44
CA LEU A 116 -5.04 -11.44 3.98
C LEU A 116 -3.80 -10.55 3.95
N SER A 117 -3.96 -9.25 3.77
CA SER A 117 -2.87 -8.27 3.80
C SER A 117 -3.06 -7.27 4.93
N VAL A 118 -1.97 -6.83 5.53
CA VAL A 118 -1.91 -5.68 6.44
C VAL A 118 -1.13 -4.55 5.79
N THR A 119 -1.56 -3.32 6.03
CA THR A 119 -0.88 -2.10 5.58
C THR A 119 -0.41 -1.33 6.79
N TYR A 120 0.85 -0.94 6.81
CA TYR A 120 1.43 -0.13 7.89
C TYR A 120 1.06 1.34 7.68
N ILE A 121 0.36 1.94 8.63
CA ILE A 121 -0.15 3.32 8.55
C ILE A 121 0.43 4.24 9.63
N GLY A 122 1.16 3.69 10.60
CA GLY A 122 1.87 4.44 11.64
C GLY A 122 2.88 3.56 12.36
N GLN A 123 3.92 4.20 12.91
CA GLN A 123 4.94 3.51 13.72
C GLN A 123 5.53 4.42 14.78
N VAL A 124 5.93 3.83 15.91
CA VAL A 124 6.79 4.42 16.93
C VAL A 124 8.03 3.53 17.04
N ILE A 125 9.20 4.13 16.88
CA ILE A 125 10.50 3.48 17.09
C ILE A 125 11.15 4.18 18.29
N PRO A 126 11.26 3.53 19.45
CA PRO A 126 11.95 4.10 20.61
C PRO A 126 13.45 4.25 20.35
N GLU A 127 14.07 5.28 20.90
CA GLU A 127 15.52 5.46 20.82
C GLU A 127 16.30 4.29 21.49
N SER A 128 15.70 3.68 22.50
CA SER A 128 16.23 2.52 23.21
C SER A 128 16.03 1.18 22.51
N SER A 129 15.42 1.17 21.33
CA SER A 129 15.13 -0.09 20.62
C SER A 129 16.42 -0.73 20.11
N VAL A 130 16.72 -1.94 20.60
CA VAL A 130 17.88 -2.74 20.15
C VAL A 130 17.70 -3.24 18.70
N ILE A 131 16.45 -3.44 18.27
CA ILE A 131 16.12 -3.87 16.91
C ILE A 131 15.19 -2.83 16.30
N SER A 132 15.73 -2.02 15.40
CA SER A 132 14.95 -1.06 14.64
C SER A 132 14.45 -1.71 13.34
N ILE A 133 13.18 -2.09 13.32
CA ILE A 133 12.50 -2.47 12.07
C ILE A 133 11.87 -1.20 11.50
N ASN A 134 12.56 -0.57 10.57
CA ASN A 134 12.04 0.60 9.89
C ASN A 134 11.10 0.13 8.78
N THR A 135 9.80 0.16 9.05
CA THR A 135 8.77 -0.22 8.09
C THR A 135 8.38 1.00 7.26
N VAL A 136 8.39 0.85 5.94
CA VAL A 136 7.91 1.92 5.04
C VAL A 136 6.41 2.08 5.23
N LEU A 137 5.96 3.27 5.62
CA LEU A 137 4.54 3.57 5.75
C LEU A 137 3.85 3.42 4.39
N GLY A 138 2.67 2.80 4.39
CA GLY A 138 1.95 2.41 3.17
C GLY A 138 2.37 1.05 2.62
N SER A 139 3.45 0.44 3.09
CA SER A 139 3.83 -0.90 2.65
C SER A 139 2.85 -1.97 3.13
N HIS A 140 2.82 -3.07 2.39
CA HIS A 140 1.92 -4.19 2.65
C HIS A 140 2.72 -5.42 3.08
N ALA A 141 2.12 -6.22 3.96
CA ALA A 141 2.68 -7.52 4.34
C ALA A 141 1.56 -8.57 4.50
N PRO A 142 1.86 -9.86 4.27
CA PRO A 142 0.88 -10.91 4.47
C PRO A 142 0.44 -11.02 5.93
N ALA A 143 -0.86 -11.10 6.18
CA ALA A 143 -1.41 -11.16 7.54
C ALA A 143 -0.98 -12.43 8.29
N ASN A 144 -0.86 -13.55 7.60
CA ASN A 144 -0.44 -14.83 8.20
C ASN A 144 1.03 -14.87 8.62
N CYS A 145 1.87 -13.92 8.15
CA CYS A 145 3.33 -13.91 8.39
C CYS A 145 3.79 -12.81 9.35
N THR A 146 2.89 -11.91 9.76
CA THR A 146 3.23 -10.77 10.65
C THR A 146 2.51 -10.86 11.98
N SER A 147 3.10 -10.29 13.06
CA SER A 147 2.48 -10.22 14.37
C SER A 147 1.14 -9.48 14.37
N THR A 148 1.10 -8.31 13.71
CA THR A 148 -0.10 -7.50 13.55
C THR A 148 -1.18 -8.23 12.75
N GLY A 149 -0.78 -8.91 11.66
CA GLY A 149 -1.70 -9.71 10.86
C GLY A 149 -2.29 -10.89 11.63
N LYS A 150 -1.45 -11.62 12.38
CA LYS A 150 -1.91 -12.71 13.24
C LYS A 150 -2.88 -12.22 14.32
N ALA A 151 -2.63 -11.05 14.91
CA ALA A 151 -3.54 -10.43 15.86
C ALA A 151 -4.91 -10.14 15.24
N PHE A 152 -4.94 -9.60 14.02
CA PHE A 152 -6.19 -9.39 13.28
C PHE A 152 -6.92 -10.70 12.97
N LEU A 153 -6.19 -11.73 12.52
CA LEU A 153 -6.80 -13.02 12.18
C LEU A 153 -7.37 -13.70 13.41
N ALA A 154 -6.71 -13.58 14.57
CA ALA A 154 -7.17 -14.15 15.84
C ALA A 154 -8.46 -13.50 16.39
N MET A 155 -8.84 -12.33 15.88
CA MET A 155 -10.10 -11.66 16.25
C MET A 155 -11.30 -12.13 15.41
N LEU A 156 -11.05 -12.89 14.35
CA LEU A 156 -12.11 -13.44 13.49
C LEU A 156 -12.67 -14.72 14.08
N SER A 157 -13.95 -14.96 13.85
CA SER A 157 -14.56 -16.28 14.09
C SER A 157 -14.03 -17.31 13.08
N ASP A 158 -14.11 -18.59 13.42
CA ASP A 158 -13.67 -19.67 12.55
C ASP A 158 -14.35 -19.59 11.17
N SER A 159 -15.66 -19.29 11.13
CA SER A 159 -16.40 -19.14 9.88
C SER A 159 -15.93 -17.97 9.00
N GLU A 160 -15.54 -16.84 9.62
CA GLU A 160 -14.98 -15.69 8.89
C GLU A 160 -13.57 -16.01 8.38
N LEU A 161 -12.78 -16.73 9.18
CA LEU A 161 -11.44 -17.16 8.80
C LEU A 161 -11.49 -18.14 7.63
N ASP A 162 -12.37 -19.13 7.68
CA ASP A 162 -12.59 -20.09 6.59
C ASP A 162 -13.05 -19.39 5.31
N ALA A 163 -13.99 -18.45 5.41
CA ALA A 163 -14.46 -17.67 4.27
C ALA A 163 -13.36 -16.79 3.67
N LEU A 164 -12.43 -16.30 4.49
CA LEU A 164 -11.29 -15.51 4.04
C LEU A 164 -10.27 -16.38 3.30
N TYR A 165 -9.92 -17.55 3.84
CA TYR A 165 -8.99 -18.49 3.22
C TYR A 165 -9.56 -19.19 1.97
N ALA A 166 -10.88 -19.37 1.89
CA ALA A 166 -11.52 -19.85 0.67
C ALA A 166 -11.37 -18.91 -0.53
N LYS A 167 -11.27 -17.60 -0.26
CA LYS A 167 -11.12 -16.58 -1.30
C LYS A 167 -9.67 -16.33 -1.71
N THR A 168 -8.73 -16.49 -0.80
CA THR A 168 -7.33 -16.12 -1.01
C THR A 168 -6.43 -17.08 -0.24
N LYS A 169 -5.52 -17.73 -0.94
CA LYS A 169 -4.52 -18.59 -0.28
C LYS A 169 -3.55 -17.73 0.54
N PRO A 170 -3.18 -18.18 1.76
CA PRO A 170 -2.16 -17.49 2.55
C PRO A 170 -0.81 -17.47 1.82
N ALA A 171 -0.07 -16.39 1.96
CA ALA A 171 1.26 -16.29 1.40
C ALA A 171 2.21 -17.29 2.08
N GLN A 172 2.97 -18.02 1.30
CA GLN A 172 4.06 -18.85 1.79
C GLN A 172 5.36 -18.02 1.69
N VAL A 173 5.88 -17.58 2.83
CA VAL A 173 7.07 -16.71 2.91
C VAL A 173 8.33 -17.51 3.24
N THR A 174 8.15 -18.74 3.71
CA THR A 174 9.24 -19.68 4.03
C THR A 174 9.02 -21.01 3.30
N PRO A 175 10.07 -21.81 3.07
CA PRO A 175 9.95 -23.11 2.41
C PRO A 175 9.09 -24.15 3.14
N LYS A 176 8.71 -23.86 4.39
CA LYS A 176 7.84 -24.73 5.21
C LYS A 176 6.53 -24.07 5.48
#